data_33c381180159691a41bc1124602af859
#
_entry.id   33c381180159691a41bc1124602af859
#
_cell.length_a   1.000
_cell.length_b   1.000
_cell.length_c   1.000
_cell.angle_alpha   90.00
_cell.angle_beta   90.00
_cell.angle_gamma   90.00
#
_symmetry.space_group_name_H-M   'P 1'
#
loop_
_entity.id
_entity.type
_entity.pdbx_description
1 polymer ?
#
loop_
_entity_poly.entity_id
_entity_poly.type
_entity_poly.pdbx_seq_one_letter_code
_entity_poly.pdbx_strand_id
1 'polypeptide(L)'
;MQGYTDRMSHLDDLDEYEAELELALKKEYQAVFGLFRYCVLTQDATYLCNKLDVQQAVPTAQGLPFFQLELEDVWVWDKNRPTRIIPRAKVFTSGDVTIEELRGEGDEPTLTAEALAEKIGEPFRLEDE
;
A
#
# COMPACT_ATOMS: atom_id res chain seq x y z
N MET A 1 27.37 2.80 32.54
CA MET A 1 25.93 2.94 32.69
C MET A 1 25.37 4.06 31.89
N GLN A 2 26.05 5.17 31.87
CA GLN A 2 25.53 6.31 31.15
C GLN A 2 25.42 6.03 29.66
N GLY A 3 26.43 5.39 29.08
CA GLY A 3 26.36 5.07 27.67
C GLY A 3 25.21 4.17 27.34
N TYR A 4 24.89 3.28 28.25
CA TYR A 4 23.77 2.37 28.06
C TYR A 4 22.45 3.14 28.08
N THR A 5 22.34 4.08 28.99
CA THR A 5 21.14 4.90 29.10
C THR A 5 20.94 5.74 27.84
N ASP A 6 22.01 6.32 27.33
CA ASP A 6 21.92 7.11 26.10
C ASP A 6 21.47 6.27 24.92
N ARG A 7 21.99 5.05 24.85
CA ARG A 7 21.60 4.15 23.77
C ARG A 7 20.12 3.83 23.84
N MET A 8 19.61 3.57 25.04
CA MET A 8 18.21 3.27 25.19
C MET A 8 17.34 4.45 24.76
N SER A 9 17.75 5.62 25.14
CA SER A 9 17.02 6.82 24.77
C SER A 9 16.98 6.99 23.26
N HIS A 10 18.09 6.69 22.60
CA HIS A 10 18.15 6.80 21.14
C HIS A 10 17.21 5.78 20.47
N LEU A 11 17.16 4.58 21.00
CA LEU A 11 16.25 3.57 20.46
C LEU A 11 14.80 3.96 20.66
N ASP A 12 14.48 4.57 21.78
CA ASP A 12 13.12 5.04 22.04
C ASP A 12 12.73 6.10 21.02
N ASP A 13 13.64 7.00 20.68
CA ASP A 13 13.36 8.03 19.69
C ASP A 13 13.09 7.42 18.32
N LEU A 14 13.86 6.42 17.96
CA LEU A 14 13.64 5.74 16.67
C LEU A 14 12.31 5.01 16.65
N ASP A 15 11.96 4.37 17.76
CA ASP A 15 10.70 3.67 17.86
C ASP A 15 9.52 4.63 17.74
N GLU A 16 9.65 5.80 18.34
CA GLU A 16 8.61 6.81 18.24
C GLU A 16 8.45 7.30 16.82
N TYR A 17 9.57 7.51 16.14
CA TYR A 17 9.55 7.97 14.77
C TYR A 17 8.87 6.93 13.88
N GLU A 18 9.22 5.67 14.05
CA GLU A 18 8.60 4.59 13.30
C GLU A 18 7.11 4.49 13.58
N ALA A 19 6.73 4.66 14.82
CA ALA A 19 5.33 4.59 15.20
C ALA A 19 4.53 5.72 14.56
N GLU A 20 5.14 6.90 14.47
CA GLU A 20 4.49 8.03 13.84
C GLU A 20 4.29 7.81 12.35
N LEU A 21 5.29 7.23 11.70
CA LEU A 21 5.17 6.91 10.28
C LEU A 21 4.07 5.89 10.05
N GLU A 22 4.00 4.90 10.91
CA GLU A 22 2.96 3.87 10.79
C GLU A 22 1.58 4.45 11.01
N LEU A 23 1.46 5.35 11.97
CA LEU A 23 0.18 5.96 12.26
C LEU A 23 -0.27 6.84 11.09
N ALA A 24 0.66 7.59 10.52
CA ALA A 24 0.35 8.44 9.39
C ALA A 24 -0.10 7.60 8.20
N LEU A 25 0.57 6.48 7.97
CA LEU A 25 0.23 5.57 6.89
C LEU A 25 -1.16 4.97 7.12
N LYS A 26 -1.46 4.61 8.35
CA LYS A 26 -2.75 4.05 8.69
C LYS A 26 -3.87 5.07 8.47
N LYS A 27 -3.63 6.31 8.82
CA LYS A 27 -4.60 7.37 8.58
C LYS A 27 -4.82 7.58 7.10
N GLU A 28 -3.75 7.55 6.33
CA GLU A 28 -3.85 7.68 4.89
C GLU A 28 -4.66 6.53 4.30
N TYR A 29 -4.39 5.32 4.77
CA TYR A 29 -5.12 4.15 4.31
C TYR A 29 -6.61 4.30 4.58
N GLN A 30 -6.96 4.73 5.78
CA GLN A 30 -8.35 4.91 6.14
C GLN A 30 -9.02 5.98 5.28
N ALA A 31 -8.27 7.00 4.92
CA ALA A 31 -8.81 8.08 4.12
C ALA A 31 -9.08 7.65 2.67
N VAL A 32 -8.25 6.76 2.13
CA VAL A 32 -8.35 6.41 0.72
C VAL A 32 -9.01 5.06 0.46
N PHE A 33 -9.15 4.24 1.49
CA PHE A 33 -9.65 2.88 1.33
C PHE A 33 -10.93 2.81 0.50
N GLY A 34 -11.89 3.68 0.79
CA GLY A 34 -13.17 3.64 0.12
C GLY A 34 -13.15 4.16 -1.31
N LEU A 35 -12.02 4.66 -1.77
CA LEU A 35 -11.91 5.18 -3.13
C LEU A 35 -11.48 4.12 -4.12
N PHE A 36 -11.06 2.96 -3.63
CA PHE A 36 -10.53 1.91 -4.48
C PHE A 36 -11.50 0.75 -4.61
N ARG A 37 -11.36 0.02 -5.69
CA ARG A 37 -12.22 -1.12 -5.96
C ARG A 37 -11.71 -2.41 -5.36
N TYR A 38 -10.39 -2.57 -5.28
CA TYR A 38 -9.80 -3.81 -4.82
C TYR A 38 -8.74 -3.59 -3.80
N CYS A 39 -8.66 -4.52 -2.86
CA CYS A 39 -7.54 -4.60 -1.94
C CYS A 39 -6.81 -5.89 -2.25
N VAL A 40 -5.53 -5.81 -2.51
CA VAL A 40 -4.70 -6.94 -2.88
C VAL A 40 -3.68 -7.18 -1.78
N LEU A 41 -3.73 -8.35 -1.19
CA LEU A 41 -2.83 -8.71 -0.11
C LEU A 41 -1.91 -9.81 -0.60
N THR A 42 -0.63 -9.54 -0.54
CA THR A 42 0.37 -10.56 -0.83
C THR A 42 1.16 -10.83 0.44
N GLN A 43 2.05 -11.78 0.36
CA GLN A 43 2.88 -12.12 1.50
C GLN A 43 3.68 -10.91 1.98
N ASP A 44 4.11 -10.08 1.05
CA ASP A 44 5.02 -8.98 1.36
C ASP A 44 4.41 -7.58 1.34
N ALA A 45 3.22 -7.44 0.83
CA ALA A 45 2.72 -6.09 0.62
C ALA A 45 1.20 -6.04 0.52
N THR A 46 0.67 -4.85 0.75
CA THR A 46 -0.75 -4.58 0.62
C THR A 46 -0.91 -3.46 -0.39
N TYR A 47 -1.83 -3.66 -1.33
CA TYR A 47 -2.12 -2.68 -2.37
C TYR A 47 -3.60 -2.39 -2.44
N LEU A 48 -3.93 -1.15 -2.75
CA LEU A 48 -5.29 -0.79 -3.16
C LEU A 48 -5.21 -0.42 -4.63
N CYS A 49 -6.21 -0.77 -5.42
CA CYS A 49 -6.18 -0.43 -6.83
C CYS A 49 -7.58 -0.40 -7.41
N ASN A 50 -7.71 0.19 -8.58
CA ASN A 50 -8.98 0.27 -9.27
C ASN A 50 -9.11 -0.70 -10.42
N LYS A 51 -7.99 -1.16 -10.96
CA LYS A 51 -8.00 -2.17 -12.01
C LYS A 51 -7.00 -3.25 -11.66
N LEU A 52 -7.36 -4.46 -11.98
CA LEU A 52 -6.58 -5.61 -11.57
C LEU A 52 -6.69 -6.71 -12.60
N ASP A 53 -5.55 -7.23 -13.01
CA ASP A 53 -5.49 -8.40 -13.86
C ASP A 53 -4.56 -9.41 -13.20
N VAL A 54 -5.03 -10.63 -13.03
CA VAL A 54 -4.27 -11.67 -12.35
C VAL A 54 -3.99 -12.79 -13.33
N GLN A 55 -2.73 -13.14 -13.45
CA GLN A 55 -2.33 -14.25 -14.30
C GLN A 55 -1.49 -15.21 -13.47
N GLN A 56 -1.76 -16.49 -13.63
CA GLN A 56 -0.94 -17.50 -13.01
C GLN A 56 0.03 -18.00 -14.07
N ALA A 57 1.30 -18.00 -13.75
CA ALA A 57 2.33 -18.44 -14.66
C ALA A 57 3.13 -19.53 -14.02
N VAL A 58 3.56 -20.49 -14.84
CA VAL A 58 4.44 -21.56 -14.39
C VAL A 58 5.71 -21.42 -15.20
N PRO A 59 6.84 -21.20 -14.55
CA PRO A 59 8.10 -21.07 -15.28
C PRO A 59 8.38 -22.37 -16.04
N THR A 60 9.02 -22.22 -17.17
CA THR A 60 9.46 -23.40 -17.91
C THR A 60 10.46 -24.13 -17.04
N ALA A 61 10.49 -25.38 -17.11
CA ALA A 61 11.41 -26.23 -16.36
C ALA A 61 11.18 -26.06 -14.88
N GLN A 62 10.77 -26.89 -14.22
CA GLN A 62 10.78 -27.15 -12.79
C GLN A 62 10.49 -26.03 -11.83
N GLY A 63 10.14 -24.88 -12.29
CA GLY A 63 9.87 -23.78 -11.40
C GLY A 63 8.55 -23.93 -10.70
N LEU A 64 8.40 -23.24 -9.58
CA LEU A 64 7.14 -23.18 -8.88
C LEU A 64 6.22 -22.21 -9.57
N PRO A 65 4.91 -22.45 -9.52
CA PRO A 65 3.97 -21.49 -10.11
C PRO A 65 4.05 -20.17 -9.35
N PHE A 66 3.78 -19.10 -10.07
CA PHE A 66 3.72 -17.79 -9.46
C PHE A 66 2.60 -16.99 -10.10
N PHE A 67 2.21 -15.92 -9.41
CA PHE A 67 1.18 -15.03 -9.90
C PHE A 67 1.81 -13.76 -10.40
N GLN A 68 1.27 -13.25 -11.50
CA GLN A 68 1.64 -11.95 -12.03
C GLN A 68 0.39 -11.09 -11.94
N LEU A 69 0.51 -10.00 -11.21
CA LEU A 69 -0.60 -9.09 -11.02
C LEU A 69 -0.28 -7.77 -11.71
N GLU A 70 -1.24 -7.27 -12.49
CA GLU A 70 -1.10 -5.96 -13.09
C GLU A 70 -2.15 -5.07 -12.49
N LEU A 71 -1.71 -4.01 -11.85
CA LEU A 71 -2.58 -3.12 -11.11
C LEU A 71 -2.52 -1.73 -11.72
N GLU A 72 -3.65 -1.03 -11.72
CA GLU A 72 -3.69 0.36 -12.16
C GLU A 72 -4.36 1.20 -11.12
N ASP A 73 -3.94 2.46 -11.04
CA ASP A 73 -4.40 3.41 -10.02
C ASP A 73 -4.16 2.79 -8.66
N VAL A 74 -2.90 2.73 -8.27
CA VAL A 74 -2.46 1.92 -7.15
C VAL A 74 -2.05 2.77 -5.97
N TRP A 75 -2.48 2.38 -4.79
CA TRP A 75 -1.95 2.89 -3.53
C TRP A 75 -1.24 1.73 -2.85
N VAL A 76 0.00 1.92 -2.46
CA VAL A 76 0.77 0.84 -1.85
C VAL A 76 1.07 1.17 -0.39
N TRP A 77 0.90 0.19 0.47
CA TRP A 77 1.17 0.35 1.90
C TRP A 77 2.67 0.25 2.11
N ASP A 78 3.34 1.39 2.17
CA ASP A 78 4.78 1.43 2.36
C ASP A 78 5.15 2.78 2.96
N LYS A 79 5.48 2.77 4.24
CA LYS A 79 5.76 4.00 4.97
C LYS A 79 7.04 4.68 4.53
N ASN A 80 7.87 3.97 3.78
CA ASN A 80 9.16 4.52 3.36
C ASN A 80 9.15 5.17 1.99
N ARG A 81 8.02 5.16 1.32
CA ARG A 81 7.94 5.76 0.00
C ARG A 81 7.55 7.23 0.09
N PRO A 82 8.18 8.09 -0.71
CA PRO A 82 7.77 9.50 -0.74
C PRO A 82 6.34 9.67 -1.20
N THR A 83 5.90 8.83 -2.14
CA THR A 83 4.51 8.83 -2.57
C THR A 83 4.05 7.39 -2.64
N ARG A 84 2.82 7.16 -2.23
CA ARG A 84 2.27 5.82 -2.23
C ARG A 84 1.32 5.59 -3.40
N ILE A 85 1.16 6.61 -4.25
CA ILE A 85 0.32 6.49 -5.44
C ILE A 85 1.19 6.16 -6.63
N ILE A 86 0.83 5.10 -7.33
CA ILE A 86 1.54 4.65 -8.52
C ILE A 86 0.51 4.44 -9.62
N PRO A 87 0.70 5.00 -10.82
CA PRO A 87 -0.28 4.78 -11.89
C PRO A 87 -0.43 3.32 -12.27
N ARG A 88 0.66 2.59 -12.25
CA ARG A 88 0.66 1.17 -12.61
C ARG A 88 1.68 0.43 -11.80
N ALA A 89 1.38 -0.82 -11.50
CA ALA A 89 2.32 -1.69 -10.82
C ALA A 89 2.18 -3.10 -11.35
N LYS A 90 3.31 -3.76 -11.49
CA LYS A 90 3.34 -5.16 -11.87
C LYS A 90 3.97 -5.90 -10.72
N VAL A 91 3.26 -6.87 -10.17
CA VAL A 91 3.69 -7.57 -8.98
C VAL A 91 3.84 -9.04 -9.30
N PHE A 92 4.95 -9.62 -8.90
CA PHE A 92 5.21 -11.05 -9.06
C PHE A 92 5.29 -11.65 -7.67
N THR A 93 4.54 -12.71 -7.45
CA THR A 93 4.57 -13.34 -6.14
C THR A 93 4.35 -14.84 -6.27
N SER A 94 5.10 -15.60 -5.50
CA SER A 94 4.92 -17.04 -5.45
C SER A 94 4.12 -17.46 -4.23
N GLY A 95 3.79 -16.49 -3.37
CA GLY A 95 3.00 -16.79 -2.19
C GLY A 95 1.51 -16.65 -2.44
N ASP A 96 0.76 -16.71 -1.38
CA ASP A 96 -0.68 -16.56 -1.47
C ASP A 96 -1.05 -15.13 -1.81
N VAL A 97 -2.11 -14.99 -2.56
CA VAL A 97 -2.65 -13.68 -2.92
C VAL A 97 -4.11 -13.66 -2.52
N THR A 98 -4.48 -12.65 -1.76
CA THR A 98 -5.88 -12.45 -1.40
C THR A 98 -6.36 -11.18 -2.07
N ILE A 99 -7.49 -11.27 -2.74
CA ILE A 99 -8.08 -10.12 -3.40
C ILE A 99 -9.45 -9.89 -2.81
N GLU A 100 -9.65 -8.68 -2.29
CA GLU A 100 -10.94 -8.31 -1.73
C GLU A 100 -11.55 -7.26 -2.64
N GLU A 101 -12.79 -7.47 -2.99
CA GLU A 101 -13.51 -6.51 -3.80
C GLU A 101 -14.21 -5.53 -2.87
N LEU A 102 -13.80 -4.28 -2.92
CA LEU A 102 -14.30 -3.27 -2.00
C LEU A 102 -15.55 -2.59 -2.54
N ARG A 103 -15.70 -2.56 -3.88
CA ARG A 103 -16.83 -1.93 -4.52
C ARG A 103 -17.25 -2.79 -5.67
N GLY A 104 -18.55 -2.84 -5.89
CA GLY A 104 -19.09 -3.60 -6.98
C GLY A 104 -18.89 -2.90 -8.30
N GLU A 105 -19.02 -3.67 -9.35
CA GLU A 105 -18.96 -3.15 -10.68
C GLU A 105 -20.10 -2.19 -10.88
N GLY A 106 -19.86 -1.07 -11.49
CA GLY A 106 -20.89 -0.07 -11.69
C GLY A 106 -21.03 0.94 -10.58
N ASP A 107 -20.39 0.71 -9.47
CA ASP A 107 -20.34 1.70 -8.42
C ASP A 107 -19.36 2.74 -8.85
N GLU A 108 -19.73 3.94 -8.74
CA GLU A 108 -19.04 5.01 -8.91
C GLU A 108 -17.83 5.24 -9.42
N PRO A 109 -17.42 6.30 -9.98
CA PRO A 109 -16.40 6.45 -11.00
C PRO A 109 -15.04 6.01 -10.55
N THR A 110 -14.31 5.49 -11.51
CA THR A 110 -12.92 5.14 -11.29
C THR A 110 -12.11 6.42 -11.17
N LEU A 111 -11.29 6.51 -10.16
CA LEU A 111 -10.45 7.66 -9.95
C LEU A 111 -9.12 7.46 -10.66
N THR A 112 -8.56 8.56 -11.17
CA THR A 112 -7.25 8.51 -11.78
C THR A 112 -6.19 8.62 -10.68
N ALA A 113 -4.96 8.28 -11.03
CA ALA A 113 -3.87 8.42 -10.07
C ALA A 113 -3.72 9.87 -9.61
N GLU A 114 -3.93 10.81 -10.52
CA GLU A 114 -3.85 12.22 -10.18
C GLU A 114 -4.91 12.61 -9.16
N ALA A 115 -6.13 12.19 -9.40
CA ALA A 115 -7.22 12.50 -8.49
C ALA A 115 -6.98 11.88 -7.13
N LEU A 116 -6.43 10.68 -7.12
CA LEU A 116 -6.12 10.01 -5.86
C LEU A 116 -5.04 10.75 -5.10
N ALA A 117 -4.04 11.23 -5.81
CA ALA A 117 -2.97 11.97 -5.16
C ALA A 117 -3.49 13.24 -4.52
N GLU A 118 -4.37 13.94 -5.20
CA GLU A 118 -4.99 15.13 -4.65
C GLU A 118 -5.80 14.81 -3.42
N LYS A 119 -6.56 13.74 -3.50
CA LYS A 119 -7.41 13.34 -2.38
C LYS A 119 -6.58 12.99 -1.16
N ILE A 120 -5.48 12.30 -1.37
CA ILE A 120 -4.60 11.91 -0.27
C ILE A 120 -3.99 13.13 0.38
N GLY A 121 -3.66 14.13 -0.40
CA GLY A 121 -3.06 15.34 0.15
C GLY A 121 -3.98 16.09 1.10
N GLU A 122 -5.28 16.04 0.85
CA GLU A 122 -6.22 16.76 1.68
C GLU A 122 -6.26 16.33 3.13
N PRO A 123 -6.34 15.03 3.41
CA PRO A 123 -6.38 14.61 4.81
C PRO A 123 -5.17 15.08 5.59
N PHE A 124 -4.00 15.09 4.97
CA PHE A 124 -2.81 15.52 5.67
C PHE A 124 -2.85 17.02 5.95
N ARG A 125 -3.36 17.79 5.02
CA ARG A 125 -3.48 19.21 5.24
C ARG A 125 -4.43 19.52 6.36
N LEU A 126 -5.51 18.79 6.44
CA LEU A 126 -6.49 18.99 7.47
C LEU A 126 -5.91 18.71 8.84
N GLU A 127 -5.01 17.75 8.91
CA GLU A 127 -4.39 17.43 10.17
C GLU A 127 -3.45 18.51 10.65
N ASP A 128 -2.91 19.24 9.74
CA ASP A 128 -1.98 20.30 10.09
C ASP A 128 -2.65 21.47 10.73
N GLU A 129 -3.93 21.54 10.68
CA GLU A 129 -4.67 22.61 11.31
C GLU A 129 -4.83 22.37 12.80
#